data_c315b15955622f5b932f127762b2c5a2
#
_entry.id   c315b15955622f5b932f127762b2c5a2
#
_cell.length_a   1.000
_cell.length_b   1.000
_cell.length_c   1.000
_cell.angle_alpha   90.00
_cell.angle_beta   90.00
_cell.angle_gamma   90.00
#
_symmetry.space_group_name_H-M   'P 1'
#
loop_
_entity.id
_entity.type
_entity.pdbx_description
1 polymer ?
#
loop_
_entity_poly.entity_id
_entity_poly.type
_entity_poly.pdbx_seq_one_letter_code
_entity_poly.pdbx_strand_id
1 'polypeptide(L)'
;MADEHPITGRTKHGELTIDQIASMQLGLGRLMPEISERYWILYYAAKGGNWELAHYQLRNIRNLFNIGGQTRPKMASYLEAFDKGHLGAVERAIEVKDWAEFDKAFRDSITGLNNMHAATNHGYIVWKLPAEPPEHLDLGPQVPHS
;
A
#
# COMPACT_ATOMS: atom_id res chain seq x y z
N MET A 1 34.02 15.04 29.02
CA MET A 1 32.84 14.61 28.22
C MET A 1 33.32 14.46 26.80
N ALA A 2 33.18 13.27 26.24
CA ALA A 2 33.50 13.05 24.85
C ALA A 2 32.52 13.89 23.99
N ASP A 3 33.06 14.71 23.09
CA ASP A 3 32.28 15.34 22.03
C ASP A 3 31.72 14.22 21.13
N GLU A 4 30.52 13.77 21.42
CA GLU A 4 29.82 12.85 20.53
C GLU A 4 29.43 13.63 19.27
N HIS A 5 30.28 13.53 18.25
CA HIS A 5 29.91 14.04 16.94
C HIS A 5 28.71 13.25 16.43
N PRO A 6 27.62 13.90 16.04
CA PRO A 6 26.45 13.19 15.52
C PRO A 6 26.84 12.39 14.28
N ILE A 7 26.30 11.17 14.17
CA ILE A 7 26.45 10.35 12.95
C ILE A 7 25.80 11.08 11.79
N THR A 8 26.53 11.24 10.68
CA THR A 8 26.06 11.95 9.50
C THR A 8 26.20 11.10 8.25
N GLY A 9 25.29 11.35 7.29
CA GLY A 9 25.38 10.84 5.93
C GLY A 9 25.65 11.99 4.96
N ARG A 10 26.41 11.73 3.91
CA ARG A 10 26.77 12.74 2.91
C ARG A 10 26.34 12.31 1.52
N THR A 11 25.76 13.24 0.76
CA THR A 11 25.47 13.09 -0.67
C THR A 11 26.12 14.23 -1.45
N LYS A 12 26.00 14.21 -2.77
CA LYS A 12 26.44 15.34 -3.61
C LYS A 12 25.71 16.65 -3.31
N HIS A 13 24.60 16.60 -2.59
CA HIS A 13 23.79 17.77 -2.24
C HIS A 13 24.06 18.32 -0.84
N GLY A 14 24.84 17.62 -0.03
CA GLY A 14 25.18 18.05 1.33
C GLY A 14 25.24 16.91 2.33
N GLU A 15 25.25 17.29 3.57
CA GLU A 15 25.37 16.39 4.72
C GLU A 15 24.15 16.50 5.62
N LEU A 16 23.65 15.34 6.10
CA LEU A 16 22.53 15.26 7.01
C LEU A 16 22.91 14.43 8.23
N THR A 17 22.43 14.84 9.40
CA THR A 17 22.51 14.01 10.60
C THR A 17 21.52 12.85 10.51
N ILE A 18 21.77 11.81 11.31
CA ILE A 18 20.83 10.67 11.37
C ILE A 18 19.45 11.12 11.88
N ASP A 19 19.41 12.09 12.80
CA ASP A 19 18.15 12.65 13.30
C ASP A 19 17.38 13.39 12.20
N GLN A 20 18.08 14.12 11.35
CA GLN A 20 17.45 14.77 10.18
C GLN A 20 16.89 13.74 9.21
N ILE A 21 17.62 12.66 8.92
CA ILE A 21 17.17 11.56 8.08
C ILE A 21 15.93 10.89 8.70
N ALA A 22 16.00 10.59 10.01
CA ALA A 22 14.88 9.99 10.74
C ALA A 22 13.62 10.86 10.72
N SER A 23 13.78 12.20 10.82
CA SER A 23 12.65 13.13 10.78
C SER A 23 11.94 13.20 9.42
N MET A 24 12.61 12.77 8.35
CA MET A 24 12.06 12.74 7.00
C MET A 24 11.40 11.41 6.63
N GLN A 25 11.29 10.47 7.56
CA GLN A 25 10.62 9.19 7.32
C GLN A 25 9.18 9.39 6.85
N LEU A 26 8.81 8.63 5.83
CA LEU A 26 7.45 8.63 5.33
C LEU A 26 6.51 7.96 6.34
N GLY A 27 5.54 8.73 6.85
CA GLY A 27 4.46 8.20 7.66
C GLY A 27 3.24 7.85 6.81
N LEU A 28 2.20 7.32 7.47
CA LEU A 28 0.98 6.88 6.79
C LEU A 28 0.28 8.01 6.02
N GLY A 29 0.38 9.26 6.47
CA GLY A 29 -0.17 10.40 5.74
C GLY A 29 0.42 10.60 4.34
N ARG A 30 1.65 10.12 4.10
CA ARG A 30 2.29 10.12 2.78
C ARG A 30 2.17 8.79 2.05
N LEU A 31 2.17 7.67 2.79
CA LEU A 31 2.10 6.33 2.18
C LEU A 31 0.69 6.00 1.71
N MET A 32 -0.36 6.40 2.45
CA MET A 32 -1.74 6.05 2.14
C MET A 32 -2.24 6.60 0.80
N PRO A 33 -1.90 7.83 0.36
CA PRO A 33 -2.26 8.29 -0.98
C PRO A 33 -1.71 7.40 -2.09
N GLU A 34 -0.45 6.92 -1.99
CA GLU A 34 0.11 5.97 -2.94
C GLU A 34 -0.59 4.63 -2.88
N ILE A 35 -0.87 4.13 -1.68
CA ILE A 35 -1.63 2.90 -1.48
C ILE A 35 -3.02 3.02 -2.13
N SER A 36 -3.69 4.15 -1.96
CA SER A 36 -5.00 4.41 -2.55
C SER A 36 -4.98 4.36 -4.09
N GLU A 37 -3.98 4.97 -4.71
CA GLU A 37 -3.81 4.89 -6.17
C GLU A 37 -3.57 3.45 -6.63
N ARG A 38 -2.69 2.72 -5.94
CA ARG A 38 -2.42 1.31 -6.24
C ARG A 38 -3.65 0.42 -6.03
N TYR A 39 -4.50 0.72 -5.05
CA TYR A 39 -5.77 0.04 -4.83
C TYR A 39 -6.72 0.22 -6.01
N TRP A 40 -6.81 1.41 -6.53
CA TRP A 40 -7.59 1.72 -7.72
C TRP A 40 -7.10 0.92 -8.93
N ILE A 41 -5.80 0.93 -9.20
CA ILE A 41 -5.20 0.17 -10.30
C ILE A 41 -5.40 -1.34 -10.10
N LEU A 42 -5.17 -1.83 -8.88
CA LEU A 42 -5.34 -3.25 -8.52
C LEU A 42 -6.73 -3.77 -8.90
N TYR A 43 -7.77 -3.05 -8.52
CA TYR A 43 -9.14 -3.46 -8.80
C TYR A 43 -9.41 -3.59 -10.30
N TYR A 44 -9.08 -2.56 -11.05
CA TYR A 44 -9.36 -2.53 -12.48
C TYR A 44 -8.41 -3.41 -13.30
N ALA A 45 -7.21 -3.67 -12.84
CA ALA A 45 -6.33 -4.67 -13.43
C ALA A 45 -6.93 -6.08 -13.32
N ALA A 46 -7.39 -6.46 -12.14
CA ALA A 46 -8.06 -7.75 -11.93
C ALA A 46 -9.35 -7.84 -12.75
N LYS A 47 -10.16 -6.79 -12.74
CA LYS A 47 -11.41 -6.71 -13.51
C LYS A 47 -11.18 -6.86 -15.02
N GLY A 48 -10.11 -6.27 -15.53
CA GLY A 48 -9.73 -6.35 -16.93
C GLY A 48 -8.98 -7.63 -17.32
N GLY A 49 -8.63 -8.47 -16.36
CA GLY A 49 -7.90 -9.71 -16.59
C GLY A 49 -6.38 -9.57 -16.64
N ASN A 50 -5.84 -8.39 -16.29
CA ASN A 50 -4.39 -8.21 -16.14
C ASN A 50 -3.95 -8.62 -14.73
N TRP A 51 -3.94 -9.93 -14.49
CA TRP A 51 -3.62 -10.49 -13.18
C TRP A 51 -2.17 -10.26 -12.76
N GLU A 52 -1.26 -10.13 -13.69
CA GLU A 52 0.14 -9.80 -13.40
C GLU A 52 0.26 -8.38 -12.82
N LEU A 53 -0.43 -7.42 -13.42
CA LEU A 53 -0.48 -6.05 -12.90
C LEU A 53 -1.17 -6.00 -11.54
N ALA A 54 -2.26 -6.76 -11.37
CA ALA A 54 -2.92 -6.88 -10.06
C ALA A 54 -1.98 -7.40 -8.98
N HIS A 55 -1.25 -8.46 -9.27
CA HIS A 55 -0.25 -9.02 -8.34
C HIS A 55 0.88 -8.04 -8.04
N TYR A 56 1.37 -7.33 -9.07
CA TYR A 56 2.39 -6.29 -8.91
C TYR A 56 1.92 -5.18 -7.95
N GLN A 57 0.70 -4.69 -8.13
CA GLN A 57 0.15 -3.64 -7.26
C GLN A 57 -0.02 -4.14 -5.82
N LEU A 58 -0.56 -5.33 -5.62
CA LEU A 58 -0.73 -5.92 -4.29
C LEU A 58 0.60 -6.04 -3.56
N ARG A 59 1.63 -6.52 -4.23
CA ARG A 59 2.97 -6.66 -3.65
C ARG A 59 3.54 -5.31 -3.20
N ASN A 60 3.37 -4.26 -4.01
CA ASN A 60 3.80 -2.91 -3.64
C ASN A 60 2.98 -2.32 -2.49
N ILE A 61 1.66 -2.57 -2.47
CA ILE A 61 0.81 -2.17 -1.34
C ILE A 61 1.29 -2.79 -0.04
N ARG A 62 1.59 -4.08 -0.04
CA ARG A 62 2.12 -4.79 1.13
C ARG A 62 3.45 -4.22 1.60
N ASN A 63 4.34 -3.90 0.66
CA ASN A 63 5.61 -3.26 0.98
C ASN A 63 5.41 -1.89 1.64
N LEU A 64 4.47 -1.09 1.15
CA LEU A 64 4.15 0.21 1.75
C LEU A 64 3.55 0.06 3.15
N PHE A 65 2.70 -0.91 3.39
CA PHE A 65 2.20 -1.24 4.73
C PHE A 65 3.33 -1.65 5.68
N ASN A 66 4.29 -2.43 5.20
CA ASN A 66 5.45 -2.81 5.99
C ASN A 66 6.29 -1.59 6.39
N ILE A 67 6.55 -0.68 5.44
CA ILE A 67 7.23 0.59 5.73
C ILE A 67 6.44 1.41 6.75
N GLY A 68 5.12 1.51 6.58
CA GLY A 68 4.24 2.21 7.52
C GLY A 68 4.31 1.66 8.94
N GLY A 69 4.37 0.34 9.09
CA GLY A 69 4.53 -0.31 10.39
C GLY A 69 5.88 -0.04 11.04
N GLN A 70 6.95 0.09 10.23
CA GLN A 70 8.29 0.43 10.74
C GLN A 70 8.38 1.89 11.17
N THR A 71 7.82 2.82 10.39
CA THR A 71 7.90 4.26 10.68
C THR A 71 6.84 4.74 11.67
N ARG A 72 5.79 3.97 11.86
CA ARG A 72 4.71 4.23 12.82
C ARG A 72 4.42 2.95 13.63
N PRO A 73 5.31 2.59 14.58
CA PRO A 73 5.20 1.31 15.30
C PRO A 73 3.87 1.10 16.04
N LYS A 74 3.21 2.17 16.47
CA LYS A 74 1.88 2.10 17.11
C LYS A 74 0.80 1.54 16.17
N MET A 75 1.01 1.65 14.86
CA MET A 75 0.08 1.15 13.86
C MET A 75 0.45 -0.24 13.34
N ALA A 76 1.62 -0.77 13.71
CA ALA A 76 2.16 -2.00 13.13
C ALA A 76 1.20 -3.19 13.27
N SER A 77 0.58 -3.37 14.44
CA SER A 77 -0.35 -4.49 14.69
C SER A 77 -1.62 -4.40 13.84
N TYR A 78 -2.15 -3.19 13.64
CA TYR A 78 -3.32 -2.97 12.75
C TYR A 78 -2.98 -3.29 11.29
N LEU A 79 -1.83 -2.81 10.83
CA LEU A 79 -1.38 -3.02 9.45
C LEU A 79 -1.07 -4.49 9.18
N GLU A 80 -0.46 -5.19 10.13
CA GLU A 80 -0.17 -6.61 10.03
C GLU A 80 -1.45 -7.46 10.00
N ALA A 81 -2.42 -7.15 10.85
CA ALA A 81 -3.71 -7.84 10.86
C ALA A 81 -4.47 -7.63 9.54
N PHE A 82 -4.44 -6.43 9.01
CA PHE A 82 -5.04 -6.10 7.72
C PHE A 82 -4.36 -6.86 6.58
N ASP A 83 -3.03 -6.89 6.57
CA ASP A 83 -2.24 -7.61 5.56
C ASP A 83 -2.56 -9.12 5.57
N LYS A 84 -2.50 -9.75 6.73
CA LYS A 84 -2.77 -11.19 6.86
C LYS A 84 -4.21 -11.56 6.52
N GLY A 85 -5.16 -10.76 6.98
CA GLY A 85 -6.58 -11.01 6.77
C GLY A 85 -7.05 -10.60 5.37
N HIS A 86 -7.15 -9.30 5.15
CA HIS A 86 -7.77 -8.77 3.92
C HIS A 86 -6.87 -8.91 2.70
N LEU A 87 -5.62 -8.50 2.78
CA LEU A 87 -4.72 -8.60 1.63
C LEU A 87 -4.37 -10.05 1.30
N GLY A 88 -4.30 -10.91 2.31
CA GLY A 88 -4.15 -12.35 2.11
C GLY A 88 -5.30 -12.97 1.32
N ALA A 89 -6.54 -12.56 1.58
CA ALA A 89 -7.70 -13.01 0.82
C ALA A 89 -7.67 -12.50 -0.64
N VAL A 90 -7.28 -11.25 -0.84
CA VAL A 90 -7.10 -10.68 -2.18
C VAL A 90 -6.03 -11.43 -2.96
N GLU A 91 -4.90 -11.75 -2.33
CA GLU A 91 -3.82 -12.51 -2.94
C GLU A 91 -4.27 -13.89 -3.43
N ARG A 92 -4.97 -14.63 -2.58
CA ARG A 92 -5.49 -15.96 -2.95
C ARG A 92 -6.40 -15.90 -4.17
N ALA A 93 -7.26 -14.88 -4.25
CA ALA A 93 -8.13 -14.67 -5.41
C ALA A 93 -7.33 -14.35 -6.69
N ILE A 94 -6.26 -13.57 -6.58
CA ILE A 94 -5.35 -13.27 -7.70
C ILE A 94 -4.64 -14.54 -8.18
N GLU A 95 -4.15 -15.36 -7.26
CA GLU A 95 -3.43 -16.62 -7.58
C GLU A 95 -4.29 -17.58 -8.39
N VAL A 96 -5.57 -17.70 -8.05
CA VAL A 96 -6.51 -18.55 -8.79
C VAL A 96 -7.21 -17.85 -9.95
N LYS A 97 -6.96 -16.55 -10.11
CA LYS A 97 -7.55 -15.70 -11.17
C LYS A 97 -9.08 -15.78 -11.19
N ASP A 98 -9.68 -15.76 -10.01
CA ASP A 98 -11.14 -15.80 -9.84
C ASP A 98 -11.66 -14.38 -9.58
N TRP A 99 -12.39 -13.84 -10.54
CA TRP A 99 -12.92 -12.49 -10.43
C TRP A 99 -13.96 -12.34 -9.30
N ALA A 100 -14.85 -13.29 -9.15
CA ALA A 100 -15.91 -13.20 -8.13
C ALA A 100 -15.32 -13.23 -6.72
N GLU A 101 -14.36 -14.10 -6.46
CA GLU A 101 -13.62 -14.14 -5.19
C GLU A 101 -12.81 -12.86 -4.98
N PHE A 102 -12.16 -12.37 -6.02
CA PHE A 102 -11.40 -11.12 -5.95
C PHE A 102 -12.31 -9.92 -5.61
N ASP A 103 -13.41 -9.75 -6.33
CA ASP A 103 -14.33 -8.63 -6.10
C ASP A 103 -14.86 -8.63 -4.67
N LYS A 104 -15.22 -9.81 -4.16
CA LYS A 104 -15.66 -9.95 -2.76
C LYS A 104 -14.55 -9.60 -1.77
N ALA A 105 -13.37 -10.20 -1.91
CA ALA A 105 -12.24 -9.96 -1.01
C ALA A 105 -11.80 -8.48 -1.05
N PHE A 106 -11.80 -7.87 -2.23
CA PHE A 106 -11.45 -6.48 -2.40
C PHE A 106 -12.45 -5.54 -1.69
N ARG A 107 -13.75 -5.77 -1.87
CA ARG A 107 -14.80 -4.98 -1.20
C ARG A 107 -14.76 -5.14 0.31
N ASP A 108 -14.53 -6.36 0.80
CA ASP A 108 -14.33 -6.62 2.22
C ASP A 108 -13.12 -5.85 2.76
N SER A 109 -12.04 -5.75 1.97
CA SER A 109 -10.85 -4.99 2.34
C SER A 109 -11.11 -3.48 2.44
N ILE A 110 -11.95 -2.93 1.57
CA ILE A 110 -12.36 -1.51 1.66
C ILE A 110 -13.10 -1.26 2.97
N THR A 111 -14.04 -2.13 3.31
CA THR A 111 -14.76 -2.06 4.59
C THR A 111 -13.78 -2.11 5.77
N GLY A 112 -12.82 -3.03 5.72
CA GLY A 112 -11.77 -3.15 6.73
C GLY A 112 -10.89 -1.91 6.85
N LEU A 113 -10.49 -1.29 5.73
CA LEU A 113 -9.74 -0.04 5.72
C LEU A 113 -10.52 1.09 6.40
N ASN A 114 -11.78 1.24 6.04
CA ASN A 114 -12.63 2.29 6.61
C ASN A 114 -12.86 2.07 8.10
N ASN A 115 -13.05 0.83 8.53
CA ASN A 115 -13.15 0.48 9.96
C ASN A 115 -11.86 0.81 10.71
N MET A 116 -10.71 0.54 10.10
CA MET A 116 -9.41 0.86 10.71
C MET A 116 -9.21 2.38 10.83
N HIS A 117 -9.60 3.16 9.82
CA HIS A 117 -9.59 4.62 9.92
C HIS A 117 -10.49 5.12 11.07
N ALA A 118 -11.70 4.58 11.19
CA ALA A 118 -12.60 4.94 12.29
C ALA A 118 -12.02 4.58 13.66
N ALA A 119 -11.41 3.40 13.79
CA ALA A 119 -10.81 2.93 15.04
C ALA A 119 -9.56 3.73 15.46
N THR A 120 -8.92 4.43 14.54
CA THR A 120 -7.69 5.20 14.79
C THR A 120 -7.91 6.72 14.75
N ASN A 121 -9.12 7.17 14.99
CA ASN A 121 -9.53 8.58 14.99
C ASN A 121 -9.37 9.29 13.63
N HIS A 122 -9.47 8.54 12.54
CA HIS A 122 -9.43 9.03 11.16
C HIS A 122 -10.73 8.70 10.41
N GLY A 123 -11.85 8.61 11.12
CA GLY A 123 -13.14 8.24 10.55
C GLY A 123 -13.67 9.19 9.47
N TYR A 124 -13.07 10.37 9.33
CA TYR A 124 -13.34 11.29 8.23
C TYR A 124 -12.67 10.87 6.91
N ILE A 125 -11.77 9.89 6.94
CA ILE A 125 -11.19 9.28 5.76
C ILE A 125 -11.99 8.04 5.42
N VAL A 126 -12.88 8.18 4.45
CA VAL A 126 -13.71 7.08 3.96
C VAL A 126 -13.34 6.82 2.51
N TRP A 127 -12.61 5.74 2.29
CA TRP A 127 -12.21 5.37 0.95
C TRP A 127 -13.36 4.68 0.21
N LYS A 128 -13.50 5.00 -1.05
CA LYS A 128 -14.44 4.35 -1.97
C LYS A 128 -13.77 4.08 -3.30
N LEU A 129 -14.15 2.98 -3.95
CA LEU A 129 -13.62 2.67 -5.27
C LEU A 129 -14.07 3.74 -6.29
N PRO A 130 -13.13 4.35 -7.05
CA PRO A 130 -13.51 5.23 -8.16
C PRO A 130 -14.37 4.49 -9.19
N ALA A 131 -15.38 5.17 -9.73
CA ALA A 131 -16.31 4.58 -10.70
C ALA A 131 -15.64 4.27 -12.05
N GLU A 132 -14.64 5.07 -12.43
CA GLU A 132 -13.93 4.94 -13.70
C GLU A 132 -12.57 4.29 -13.51
N PRO A 133 -12.13 3.42 -14.44
CA PRO A 133 -10.78 2.86 -14.40
C PRO A 133 -9.71 3.92 -14.73
N PRO A 134 -8.44 3.68 -14.32
CA PRO A 134 -7.35 4.54 -14.76
C PRO A 134 -7.16 4.44 -16.28
N GLU A 135 -6.99 5.58 -16.94
CA GLU A 135 -6.91 5.66 -18.41
C GLU A 135 -5.47 5.50 -18.93
N HIS A 136 -4.47 5.61 -18.09
CA HIS A 136 -3.06 5.65 -18.48
C HIS A 136 -2.36 4.28 -18.48
N LEU A 137 -3.10 3.20 -18.20
CA LEU A 137 -2.58 1.83 -18.16
C LEU A 137 -3.46 0.90 -18.96
N ASP A 138 -2.84 -0.09 -19.61
CA ASP A 138 -3.57 -1.19 -20.24
C ASP A 138 -3.94 -2.21 -19.16
N LEU A 139 -5.22 -2.40 -18.96
CA LEU A 139 -5.77 -3.24 -17.89
C LEU A 139 -6.18 -4.64 -18.39
N GLY A 140 -5.99 -4.91 -19.67
CA GLY A 140 -6.25 -6.21 -20.27
C GLY A 140 -5.06 -7.17 -20.14
N PRO A 141 -5.30 -8.47 -20.45
CA PRO A 141 -4.22 -9.45 -20.46
C PRO A 141 -3.09 -9.02 -21.42
N GLN A 142 -1.86 -9.14 -20.96
CA GLN A 142 -0.69 -8.81 -21.78
C GLN A 142 -0.02 -10.09 -22.28
N VAL A 143 0.50 -10.03 -23.50
CA VAL A 143 1.31 -11.13 -24.05
C VAL A 143 2.71 -10.99 -23.46
N PRO A 144 3.28 -12.07 -22.87
CA PRO A 144 4.65 -12.03 -22.39
C PRO A 144 5.61 -11.64 -23.54
N HIS A 145 6.43 -10.62 -23.32
CA HIS A 145 7.49 -10.30 -24.26
C HIS A 145 8.57 -11.39 -24.19
N SER A 146 8.78 -12.05 -25.31
CA SER A 146 9.86 -13.03 -25.47
C SER A 146 11.23 -12.31 -25.54
#